data_83d92d6d99cddc75c5983e5aa6b0e202
#
_entry.id   83d92d6d99cddc75c5983e5aa6b0e202
#
_cell.length_a   1.000
_cell.length_b   1.000
_cell.length_c   1.000
_cell.angle_alpha   90.00
_cell.angle_beta   90.00
_cell.angle_gamma   90.00
#
_symmetry.space_group_name_H-M   'P 1'
#
loop_
_entity.id
_entity.type
_entity.pdbx_description
1 polymer ?
#
loop_
_entity_poly.entity_id
_entity_poly.type
_entity_poly.pdbx_seq_one_letter_code
_entity_poly.pdbx_strand_id
1 'polypeptide(L)'
;MTDTTNNEAPRLDLSDVEHRVGKLVGGGQLWEPCAKSDIRRWVMAMDYVNPIHWDQKFASQTKFGDIVAPQSMAVALDYGHGCQPACVGRIPGSHLIFGGEEWWWYGTHIRPGDRLVQERRFAGYKVTDTKFAGPTMFSNGDTIHRNQHGNLVAKARSTAIRYLAAEAEKRGFDFVDV
;
A
#
# COMPACT_ATOMS: atom_id res chain seq x y z
N MET A 1 42.93 -15.79 24.93
CA MET A 1 41.56 -15.31 24.83
C MET A 1 41.03 -15.75 23.49
N THR A 2 40.33 -16.85 23.42
CA THR A 2 39.75 -17.40 22.20
C THR A 2 38.43 -16.66 21.94
N ASP A 3 38.50 -15.78 20.94
CA ASP A 3 37.32 -15.08 20.42
C ASP A 3 36.47 -16.11 19.67
N THR A 4 35.50 -16.68 20.36
CA THR A 4 34.49 -17.50 19.72
C THR A 4 33.49 -16.58 18.99
N THR A 5 33.87 -16.17 17.79
CA THR A 5 32.93 -15.56 16.84
C THR A 5 31.86 -16.60 16.57
N ASN A 6 30.70 -16.37 17.18
CA ASN A 6 29.47 -17.16 16.95
C ASN A 6 29.11 -16.99 15.48
N ASN A 7 29.49 -17.94 14.65
CA ASN A 7 29.28 -17.93 13.20
C ASN A 7 27.85 -18.48 12.90
N GLU A 8 26.84 -17.90 13.57
CA GLU A 8 25.46 -18.18 13.19
C GLU A 8 25.18 -17.51 11.83
N ALA A 9 24.58 -18.30 10.94
CA ALA A 9 24.15 -17.77 9.66
C ALA A 9 23.21 -16.55 9.86
N PRO A 10 23.34 -15.48 9.08
CA PRO A 10 22.55 -14.29 9.26
C PRO A 10 21.05 -14.62 9.18
N ARG A 11 20.28 -14.14 10.15
CA ARG A 11 18.83 -14.36 10.22
C ARG A 11 18.14 -13.03 10.48
N LEU A 12 16.95 -12.89 9.84
CA LEU A 12 16.03 -11.79 10.18
C LEU A 12 15.36 -12.08 11.53
N ASP A 13 15.37 -11.13 12.44
CA ASP A 13 14.55 -11.21 13.64
C ASP A 13 13.10 -10.85 13.29
N LEU A 14 12.25 -11.86 13.21
CA LEU A 14 10.84 -11.73 12.84
C LEU A 14 9.90 -11.69 14.02
N SER A 15 10.40 -11.68 15.25
CA SER A 15 9.60 -11.75 16.48
C SER A 15 8.50 -10.70 16.55
N ASP A 16 8.77 -9.46 16.06
CA ASP A 16 7.77 -8.38 16.00
C ASP A 16 6.88 -8.41 14.74
N VAL A 17 7.09 -9.35 13.84
CA VAL A 17 6.32 -9.50 12.60
C VAL A 17 5.32 -10.65 12.67
N GLU A 18 5.76 -11.80 13.17
CA GLU A 18 5.01 -13.06 13.12
C GLU A 18 3.62 -12.96 13.74
N HIS A 19 3.51 -12.33 14.90
CA HIS A 19 2.25 -12.22 15.62
C HIS A 19 1.24 -11.26 14.95
N ARG A 20 1.65 -10.54 13.90
CA ARG A 20 0.81 -9.59 13.16
C ARG A 20 0.12 -10.20 11.95
N VAL A 21 0.51 -11.40 11.54
CA VAL A 21 -0.07 -12.08 10.38
C VAL A 21 -1.60 -12.21 10.51
N GLY A 22 -2.31 -11.79 9.49
CA GLY A 22 -3.79 -11.80 9.43
C GLY A 22 -4.48 -10.72 10.26
N LYS A 23 -3.76 -9.90 11.03
CA LYS A 23 -4.36 -8.88 11.91
C LYS A 23 -4.57 -7.56 11.19
N LEU A 24 -5.55 -6.80 11.68
CA LEU A 24 -5.71 -5.39 11.35
C LEU A 24 -4.50 -4.61 11.91
N VAL A 25 -3.92 -3.78 11.06
CA VAL A 25 -2.74 -2.98 11.41
C VAL A 25 -2.96 -1.48 11.20
N GLY A 26 -4.15 -1.12 10.79
CA GLY A 26 -4.57 0.25 10.58
C GLY A 26 -5.87 0.31 9.81
N GLY A 27 -6.29 1.50 9.52
CA GLY A 27 -7.50 1.82 8.80
C GLY A 27 -8.05 3.16 9.25
N GLY A 28 -9.13 3.57 8.67
CA GLY A 28 -9.78 4.81 9.01
C GLY A 28 -10.85 5.17 8.00
N GLN A 29 -11.47 6.31 8.23
CA GLN A 29 -12.44 6.89 7.34
C GLN A 29 -11.90 8.23 6.83
N LEU A 30 -12.17 8.54 5.57
CA LEU A 30 -11.89 9.86 5.01
C LEU A 30 -12.62 10.93 5.85
N TRP A 31 -11.91 11.94 6.32
CA TRP A 31 -12.49 12.96 7.21
C TRP A 31 -13.51 13.82 6.49
N GLU A 32 -13.15 14.25 5.29
CA GLU A 32 -14.04 15.01 4.43
C GLU A 32 -14.64 14.15 3.32
N PRO A 33 -15.88 14.43 2.89
CA PRO A 33 -16.43 13.80 1.71
C PRO A 33 -15.61 14.14 0.48
N CYS A 34 -15.49 13.21 -0.46
CA CYS A 34 -14.89 13.46 -1.76
C CYS A 34 -15.64 14.59 -2.48
N ALA A 35 -15.01 15.75 -2.63
CA ALA A 35 -15.64 16.87 -3.30
C ALA A 35 -15.46 16.81 -4.83
N LYS A 36 -16.34 17.46 -5.59
CA LYS A 36 -16.18 17.61 -7.05
C LYS A 36 -14.85 18.29 -7.41
N SER A 37 -14.37 19.21 -6.54
CA SER A 37 -13.07 19.85 -6.71
C SER A 37 -11.90 18.87 -6.63
N ASP A 38 -12.00 17.85 -5.80
CA ASP A 38 -10.95 16.82 -5.63
C ASP A 38 -10.90 15.92 -6.86
N ILE A 39 -12.08 15.50 -7.34
CA ILE A 39 -12.19 14.75 -8.60
C ILE A 39 -11.57 15.56 -9.74
N ARG A 40 -11.94 16.85 -9.86
CA ARG A 40 -11.39 17.72 -10.90
C ARG A 40 -9.87 17.83 -10.83
N ARG A 41 -9.30 18.05 -9.64
CA ARG A 41 -7.85 18.14 -9.45
C ARG A 41 -7.15 16.84 -9.85
N TRP A 42 -7.71 15.69 -9.44
CA TRP A 42 -7.18 14.39 -9.81
C TRP A 42 -7.21 14.18 -11.32
N VAL A 43 -8.36 14.46 -11.95
CA VAL A 43 -8.55 14.36 -13.40
C VAL A 43 -7.54 15.21 -14.15
N MET A 44 -7.32 16.46 -13.71
CA MET A 44 -6.33 17.35 -14.32
C MET A 44 -4.90 16.86 -14.13
N ALA A 45 -4.55 16.40 -12.93
CA ALA A 45 -3.22 15.90 -12.63
C ALA A 45 -2.86 14.63 -13.41
N MET A 46 -3.85 13.79 -13.69
CA MET A 46 -3.69 12.51 -14.39
C MET A 46 -4.02 12.57 -15.88
N ASP A 47 -4.37 13.76 -16.38
CA ASP A 47 -4.75 14.01 -17.78
C ASP A 47 -5.89 13.09 -18.28
N TYR A 48 -6.92 12.88 -17.46
CA TYR A 48 -8.10 12.14 -17.85
C TYR A 48 -9.03 12.96 -18.73
N VAL A 49 -9.14 12.64 -20.00
CA VAL A 49 -9.95 13.38 -20.98
C VAL A 49 -11.43 13.02 -20.99
N ASN A 50 -11.84 11.94 -20.31
CA ASN A 50 -13.22 11.47 -20.35
C ASN A 50 -14.17 12.43 -19.60
N PRO A 51 -15.16 13.04 -20.29
CA PRO A 51 -16.04 14.05 -19.71
C PRO A 51 -16.96 13.55 -18.58
N ILE A 52 -17.13 12.23 -18.40
CA ILE A 52 -17.91 11.70 -17.26
C ILE A 52 -17.35 12.10 -15.89
N HIS A 53 -16.08 12.53 -15.84
CA HIS A 53 -15.39 12.88 -14.60
C HIS A 53 -15.44 14.38 -14.27
N TRP A 54 -15.81 15.24 -15.23
CA TRP A 54 -15.74 16.70 -15.05
C TRP A 54 -16.86 17.49 -15.69
N ASP A 55 -17.56 16.96 -16.71
CA ASP A 55 -18.70 17.60 -17.35
C ASP A 55 -20.03 17.07 -16.77
N GLN A 56 -20.65 17.89 -15.91
CA GLN A 56 -21.89 17.54 -15.25
C GLN A 56 -23.03 17.25 -16.24
N LYS A 57 -23.13 18.05 -17.34
CA LYS A 57 -24.18 17.88 -18.33
C LYS A 57 -24.01 16.57 -19.08
N PHE A 58 -22.79 16.28 -19.49
CA PHE A 58 -22.48 15.02 -20.13
C PHE A 58 -22.72 13.83 -19.19
N ALA A 59 -22.20 13.87 -17.98
CA ALA A 59 -22.31 12.80 -17.01
C ALA A 59 -23.76 12.45 -16.66
N SER A 60 -24.64 13.48 -16.55
CA SER A 60 -26.07 13.28 -16.27
C SER A 60 -26.83 12.54 -17.36
N GLN A 61 -26.34 12.55 -18.59
CA GLN A 61 -26.94 11.86 -19.73
C GLN A 61 -26.41 10.41 -19.88
N THR A 62 -25.46 10.00 -19.07
CA THR A 62 -24.89 8.65 -19.07
C THR A 62 -25.64 7.75 -18.08
N LYS A 63 -25.36 6.44 -18.15
CA LYS A 63 -25.84 5.46 -17.15
C LYS A 63 -25.45 5.79 -15.72
N PHE A 64 -24.49 6.69 -15.50
CA PHE A 64 -24.03 7.08 -14.17
C PHE A 64 -24.91 8.16 -13.54
N GLY A 65 -25.61 8.96 -14.34
CA GLY A 65 -26.54 10.00 -13.88
C GLY A 65 -25.91 11.22 -13.22
N ASP A 66 -24.63 11.17 -12.87
CA ASP A 66 -23.83 12.24 -12.27
C ASP A 66 -22.35 11.99 -12.53
N ILE A 67 -21.51 12.97 -12.16
CA ILE A 67 -20.06 12.83 -12.15
C ILE A 67 -19.66 11.62 -11.31
N VAL A 68 -18.73 10.83 -11.84
CA VAL A 68 -18.04 9.76 -11.12
C VAL A 68 -16.55 10.02 -11.16
N ALA A 69 -15.84 9.74 -10.08
CA ALA A 69 -14.39 9.82 -10.07
C ALA A 69 -13.78 8.69 -10.91
N PRO A 70 -12.59 8.90 -11.50
CA PRO A 70 -11.79 7.79 -12.00
C PRO A 70 -11.51 6.81 -10.85
N GLN A 71 -11.54 5.50 -11.14
CA GLN A 71 -11.30 4.49 -10.09
C GLN A 71 -9.95 4.65 -9.42
N SER A 72 -8.92 5.07 -10.17
CA SER A 72 -7.59 5.37 -9.66
C SER A 72 -7.57 6.46 -8.56
N MET A 73 -8.62 7.26 -8.43
CA MET A 73 -8.72 8.26 -7.36
C MET A 73 -8.79 7.62 -5.96
N ALA A 74 -9.13 6.34 -5.84
CA ALA A 74 -9.04 5.63 -4.56
C ALA A 74 -7.64 5.69 -3.95
N VAL A 75 -6.59 5.78 -4.78
CA VAL A 75 -5.19 5.97 -4.34
C VAL A 75 -5.02 7.30 -3.61
N ALA A 76 -5.59 8.40 -4.16
CA ALA A 76 -5.52 9.73 -3.57
C ALA A 76 -6.40 9.88 -2.32
N LEU A 77 -7.44 9.07 -2.21
CA LEU A 77 -8.36 9.05 -1.08
C LEU A 77 -7.93 8.03 0.00
N ASP A 78 -6.76 7.43 -0.16
CA ASP A 78 -6.16 6.61 0.88
C ASP A 78 -5.61 7.51 1.99
N TYR A 79 -6.35 7.56 3.09
CA TYR A 79 -5.97 8.34 4.26
C TYR A 79 -4.89 7.59 5.03
N GLY A 80 -3.64 7.90 4.74
CA GLY A 80 -2.43 7.23 5.21
C GLY A 80 -2.17 7.20 6.72
N HIS A 81 -3.19 7.15 7.56
CA HIS A 81 -3.00 6.96 8.99
C HIS A 81 -2.51 5.56 9.31
N GLY A 82 -1.24 5.46 9.55
CA GLY A 82 -0.58 4.23 9.94
C GLY A 82 0.46 3.76 8.92
N CYS A 83 1.19 2.76 9.31
CA CYS A 83 2.17 2.10 8.48
C CYS A 83 1.47 1.43 7.28
N GLN A 84 2.10 1.47 6.13
CA GLN A 84 1.70 0.63 5.00
C GLN A 84 1.56 -0.82 5.50
N PRO A 85 0.46 -1.50 5.18
CA PRO A 85 0.17 -2.79 5.81
C PRO A 85 1.22 -3.88 5.53
N ALA A 86 2.01 -3.74 4.48
CA ALA A 86 3.14 -4.63 4.21
C ALA A 86 4.40 -4.33 5.05
N CYS A 87 4.47 -3.13 5.68
CA CYS A 87 5.68 -2.65 6.35
C CYS A 87 5.64 -2.79 7.88
N VAL A 88 4.71 -3.55 8.42
CA VAL A 88 4.53 -3.69 9.87
C VAL A 88 5.65 -4.49 10.54
N GLY A 89 5.85 -4.20 11.82
CA GLY A 89 6.86 -4.83 12.65
C GLY A 89 8.27 -4.26 12.44
N ARG A 90 9.08 -4.34 13.48
CA ARG A 90 10.49 -3.94 13.45
C ARG A 90 11.36 -5.14 13.17
N ILE A 91 12.30 -5.00 12.25
CA ILE A 91 13.38 -5.96 11.98
C ILE A 91 14.69 -5.20 12.13
N PRO A 92 15.43 -5.39 13.25
CA PRO A 92 16.67 -4.66 13.50
C PRO A 92 17.69 -4.84 12.38
N GLY A 93 18.36 -3.76 12.00
CA GLY A 93 19.40 -3.77 10.97
C GLY A 93 18.90 -4.01 9.54
N SER A 94 17.58 -4.03 9.33
CA SER A 94 17.02 -4.22 7.99
C SER A 94 16.84 -2.90 7.24
N HIS A 95 17.08 -2.96 5.93
CA HIS A 95 16.54 -2.01 4.97
C HIS A 95 15.17 -2.46 4.48
N LEU A 96 14.34 -1.48 4.12
CA LEU A 96 13.02 -1.70 3.56
C LEU A 96 12.92 -1.00 2.21
N ILE A 97 12.51 -1.73 1.20
CA ILE A 97 12.21 -1.18 -0.12
C ILE A 97 10.79 -1.55 -0.54
N PHE A 98 10.20 -0.71 -1.36
CA PHE A 98 8.89 -0.95 -1.95
C PHE A 98 9.03 -1.98 -3.08
N GLY A 99 8.28 -3.09 -2.98
CA GLY A 99 8.33 -4.20 -3.92
C GLY A 99 7.28 -4.12 -5.03
N GLY A 100 6.27 -3.29 -4.84
CA GLY A 100 5.18 -3.13 -5.81
C GLY A 100 3.81 -3.02 -5.14
N GLU A 101 2.81 -2.69 -5.95
CA GLU A 101 1.42 -2.63 -5.51
C GLU A 101 0.49 -3.07 -6.64
N GLU A 102 -0.53 -3.86 -6.28
CA GLU A 102 -1.56 -4.34 -7.18
C GLU A 102 -2.91 -3.79 -6.73
N TRP A 103 -3.75 -3.39 -7.69
CA TRP A 103 -5.06 -2.83 -7.44
C TRP A 103 -6.15 -3.61 -8.16
N TRP A 104 -7.24 -3.90 -7.43
CA TRP A 104 -8.46 -4.50 -7.95
C TRP A 104 -9.62 -3.53 -7.76
N TRP A 105 -10.40 -3.35 -8.83
CA TRP A 105 -11.55 -2.44 -8.89
C TRP A 105 -12.84 -3.24 -8.98
N TYR A 106 -13.84 -2.89 -8.18
CA TYR A 106 -15.04 -3.71 -8.00
C TYR A 106 -16.32 -3.11 -8.59
N GLY A 107 -16.23 -2.15 -9.49
CA GLY A 107 -17.39 -1.58 -10.16
C GLY A 107 -18.21 -0.60 -9.34
N THR A 108 -17.96 -0.46 -8.04
CA THR A 108 -18.52 0.61 -7.22
C THR A 108 -17.76 1.89 -7.52
N HIS A 109 -18.42 2.88 -8.11
CA HIS A 109 -17.80 4.14 -8.47
C HIS A 109 -17.78 5.10 -7.28
N ILE A 110 -16.68 5.83 -7.14
CA ILE A 110 -16.57 6.93 -6.19
C ILE A 110 -17.34 8.11 -6.75
N ARG A 111 -18.20 8.70 -5.94
CA ARG A 111 -19.04 9.84 -6.31
C ARG A 111 -18.75 11.06 -5.45
N PRO A 112 -19.07 12.26 -5.91
CA PRO A 112 -19.09 13.42 -5.04
C PRO A 112 -19.94 13.16 -3.78
N GLY A 113 -19.38 13.47 -2.62
CA GLY A 113 -20.02 13.22 -1.34
C GLY A 113 -19.66 11.87 -0.68
N ASP A 114 -19.01 10.96 -1.38
CA ASP A 114 -18.59 9.69 -0.80
C ASP A 114 -17.51 9.87 0.26
N ARG A 115 -17.61 9.09 1.32
CA ARG A 115 -16.57 8.90 2.34
C ARG A 115 -16.03 7.49 2.22
N LEU A 116 -14.74 7.36 1.92
CA LEU A 116 -14.10 6.05 1.90
C LEU A 116 -13.69 5.63 3.30
N VAL A 117 -13.97 4.37 3.59
CA VAL A 117 -13.53 3.66 4.80
C VAL A 117 -12.50 2.63 4.37
N GLN A 118 -11.40 2.57 5.10
CA GLN A 118 -10.29 1.69 4.79
C GLN A 118 -10.02 0.74 5.95
N GLU A 119 -9.75 -0.49 5.62
CA GLU A 119 -9.22 -1.50 6.52
C GLU A 119 -7.86 -1.96 5.99
N ARG A 120 -6.85 -1.94 6.85
CA ARG A 120 -5.50 -2.40 6.52
C ARG A 120 -5.15 -3.64 7.31
N ARG A 121 -4.71 -4.65 6.61
CA ARG A 121 -4.41 -5.96 7.18
C ARG A 121 -3.05 -6.45 6.72
N PHE A 122 -2.21 -6.88 7.64
CA PHE A 122 -0.98 -7.58 7.29
C PHE A 122 -1.32 -8.97 6.80
N ALA A 123 -1.16 -9.22 5.49
CA ALA A 123 -1.60 -10.47 4.88
C ALA A 123 -0.66 -11.63 5.18
N GLY A 124 0.65 -11.35 5.30
CA GLY A 124 1.66 -12.35 5.60
C GLY A 124 3.01 -12.03 4.97
N TYR A 125 3.93 -12.98 5.05
CA TYR A 125 5.27 -12.84 4.50
C TYR A 125 5.85 -14.20 4.09
N LYS A 126 6.92 -14.11 3.29
CA LYS A 126 7.79 -15.23 2.94
C LYS A 126 9.23 -14.79 3.07
N VAL A 127 10.09 -15.62 3.65
CA VAL A 127 11.55 -15.42 3.63
C VAL A 127 12.15 -16.31 2.57
N THR A 128 13.03 -15.74 1.76
CA THR A 128 13.74 -16.44 0.69
C THR A 128 15.20 -15.98 0.72
N ASP A 129 16.12 -16.89 0.51
CA ASP A 129 17.52 -16.53 0.35
C ASP A 129 17.72 -15.92 -1.04
N THR A 130 18.29 -14.71 -1.08
CA THR A 130 18.56 -13.98 -2.34
C THR A 130 20.05 -13.81 -2.57
N LYS A 131 20.45 -13.76 -3.83
CA LYS A 131 21.86 -13.47 -4.19
C LYS A 131 22.28 -12.09 -3.71
N PHE A 132 21.36 -11.16 -3.69
CA PHE A 132 21.57 -9.76 -3.33
C PHE A 132 21.92 -9.57 -1.85
N ALA A 133 21.12 -10.14 -0.94
CA ALA A 133 21.21 -9.83 0.48
C ALA A 133 21.06 -11.04 1.41
N GLY A 134 21.14 -12.27 0.89
CA GLY A 134 20.86 -13.46 1.68
C GLY A 134 19.40 -13.53 2.13
N PRO A 135 19.14 -13.82 3.41
CA PRO A 135 17.78 -13.90 3.93
C PRO A 135 17.02 -12.61 3.70
N THR A 136 15.98 -12.68 2.87
CA THR A 136 15.17 -11.55 2.44
C THR A 136 13.70 -11.86 2.68
N MET A 137 13.00 -10.99 3.39
CA MET A 137 11.57 -11.10 3.64
C MET A 137 10.79 -10.32 2.58
N PHE A 138 9.85 -11.00 1.95
CA PHE A 138 8.80 -10.40 1.10
C PHE A 138 7.50 -10.43 1.89
N SER A 139 6.98 -9.28 2.25
CA SER A 139 5.74 -9.16 3.02
C SER A 139 4.64 -8.50 2.21
N ASN A 140 3.41 -8.94 2.43
CA ASN A 140 2.22 -8.41 1.77
C ASN A 140 1.26 -7.79 2.79
N GLY A 141 0.66 -6.69 2.38
CA GLY A 141 -0.39 -6.05 3.13
C GLY A 141 -1.56 -5.68 2.24
N ASP A 142 -2.77 -5.92 2.72
CA ASP A 142 -4.00 -5.61 2.01
C ASP A 142 -4.64 -4.35 2.58
N THR A 143 -5.06 -3.44 1.70
CA THR A 143 -5.94 -2.31 2.01
C THR A 143 -7.25 -2.52 1.28
N ILE A 144 -8.37 -2.51 2.01
CA ILE A 144 -9.71 -2.66 1.47
C ILE A 144 -10.41 -1.32 1.58
N HIS A 145 -10.91 -0.81 0.46
CA HIS A 145 -11.63 0.46 0.38
C HIS A 145 -13.12 0.21 0.19
N ARG A 146 -13.93 0.75 1.08
CA ARG A 146 -15.39 0.73 1.00
C ARG A 146 -15.93 2.16 1.04
N ASN A 147 -17.09 2.38 0.44
CA ASN A 147 -17.79 3.65 0.66
C ASN A 147 -18.57 3.61 2.00
N GLN A 148 -19.19 4.74 2.37
CA GLN A 148 -19.98 4.87 3.61
C GLN A 148 -21.16 3.90 3.73
N HIS A 149 -21.57 3.27 2.64
CA HIS A 149 -22.64 2.27 2.59
C HIS A 149 -22.11 0.83 2.72
N GLY A 150 -20.79 0.66 2.91
CA GLY A 150 -20.14 -0.65 3.00
C GLY A 150 -19.84 -1.31 1.65
N ASN A 151 -20.17 -0.67 0.53
CA ASN A 151 -19.92 -1.23 -0.80
C ASN A 151 -18.42 -1.21 -1.10
N LEU A 152 -17.91 -2.33 -1.62
CA LEU A 152 -16.52 -2.51 -1.97
C LEU A 152 -16.17 -1.67 -3.22
N VAL A 153 -15.22 -0.75 -3.06
CA VAL A 153 -14.73 0.14 -4.12
C VAL A 153 -13.47 -0.43 -4.74
N ALA A 154 -12.47 -0.72 -3.92
CA ALA A 154 -11.19 -1.22 -4.37
C ALA A 154 -10.51 -2.08 -3.29
N LYS A 155 -9.57 -2.89 -3.73
CA LYS A 155 -8.58 -3.54 -2.88
C LYS A 155 -7.20 -3.21 -3.44
N ALA A 156 -6.26 -2.86 -2.56
CA ALA A 156 -4.85 -2.79 -2.88
C ALA A 156 -4.08 -3.87 -2.13
N ARG A 157 -3.07 -4.45 -2.77
CA ARG A 157 -2.06 -5.29 -2.10
C ARG A 157 -0.69 -4.69 -2.34
N SER A 158 -0.08 -4.21 -1.29
CA SER A 158 1.30 -3.75 -1.31
C SER A 158 2.27 -4.88 -0.96
N THR A 159 3.45 -4.85 -1.57
CA THR A 159 4.57 -5.73 -1.26
C THR A 159 5.72 -4.89 -0.73
N ALA A 160 6.27 -5.28 0.40
CA ALA A 160 7.50 -4.72 0.94
C ALA A 160 8.59 -5.79 0.98
N ILE A 161 9.82 -5.38 0.74
CA ILE A 161 10.99 -6.24 0.75
C ILE A 161 11.92 -5.74 1.84
N ARG A 162 12.34 -6.64 2.75
CA ARG A 162 13.26 -6.32 3.84
C ARG A 162 14.42 -7.30 3.87
N TYR A 163 15.61 -6.79 4.04
CA TYR A 163 16.84 -7.56 4.12
C TYR A 163 17.83 -6.87 5.07
N LEU A 164 18.80 -7.61 5.59
CA LEU A 164 19.86 -7.04 6.44
C LEU A 164 20.82 -6.21 5.59
N ALA A 165 20.97 -4.93 5.93
CA ALA A 165 21.87 -4.00 5.22
C ALA A 165 23.30 -4.54 5.19
N ALA A 166 23.82 -4.97 6.33
CA ALA A 166 25.17 -5.51 6.46
C ALA A 166 25.42 -6.76 5.58
N GLU A 167 24.39 -7.55 5.31
CA GLU A 167 24.55 -8.72 4.41
C GLU A 167 24.59 -8.31 2.94
N ALA A 168 23.86 -7.29 2.54
CA ALA A 168 23.91 -6.73 1.19
C ALA A 168 25.30 -6.10 0.93
N GLU A 169 25.82 -5.32 1.89
CA GLU A 169 27.17 -4.74 1.82
C GLU A 169 28.27 -5.80 1.67
N LYS A 170 28.25 -6.86 2.48
CA LYS A 170 29.20 -7.98 2.37
C LYS A 170 29.18 -8.66 1.00
N ARG A 171 28.04 -8.58 0.29
CA ARG A 171 27.85 -9.16 -1.05
C ARG A 171 28.22 -8.20 -2.19
N GLY A 172 28.78 -7.04 -1.86
CA GLY A 172 29.32 -6.07 -2.81
C GLY A 172 28.30 -5.06 -3.34
N PHE A 173 27.22 -4.83 -2.60
CA PHE A 173 26.32 -3.72 -2.88
C PHE A 173 26.73 -2.51 -2.03
N ASP A 174 27.38 -1.55 -2.67
CA ASP A 174 27.61 -0.24 -2.08
C ASP A 174 26.31 0.56 -2.15
N PHE A 175 25.74 0.87 -1.00
CA PHE A 175 24.72 1.90 -0.92
C PHE A 175 25.41 3.24 -1.13
N VAL A 176 25.25 3.81 -2.32
CA VAL A 176 25.76 5.16 -2.58
C VAL A 176 24.97 6.09 -1.67
N ASP A 177 25.64 6.74 -0.75
CA ASP A 177 25.09 7.84 0.03
C ASP A 177 24.66 8.94 -0.94
N VAL A 178 23.32 9.15 -1.07
CA VAL A 178 22.74 10.18 -1.92
C VAL A 178 22.50 11.44 -1.08
#